data_a579d4e5068e94bce10860bcceb12daa
#
_entry.id   a579d4e5068e94bce10860bcceb12daa
#
_cell.length_a   1.000
_cell.length_b   1.000
_cell.length_c   1.000
_cell.angle_alpha   90.00
_cell.angle_beta   90.00
_cell.angle_gamma   90.00
#
_symmetry.space_group_name_H-M   'P 1'
#
loop_
_entity.id
_entity.type
_entity.pdbx_description
1 polymer ?
#
loop_
_entity_poly.entity_id
_entity_poly.type
_entity_poly.pdbx_seq_one_letter_code
_entity_poly.pdbx_strand_id
1 'polypeptide(L)'
;MLRKRYLNSCSSSKSALVSVWPKHRISTLVLGTLVTLLAQSVIAAELDYCAKQYPSITSYKPPPNFSLERREKIDISANKTESGKDGSSSFMGDVVVERHELRIRADNARFDNTRRDVSVSGNVHIDTPSMSLDADNGRFFLDDRNTEFSNIQFFIPESRLRGRADRVSSESDKLAKLTSSSITSCPPDDIDWLLSADSIELDLQDEYGKARGVVLKFQDIPFLYTPYIEFPVGDKRRSGLLVPSFGTSTSRGFELVVPWYWNIAPNQDATIAPHHMRRRGLQQDTPYRYLTITTDGTFDLNFLHEDRITLEKRWSLKYLQNTSFTNNIRLKIDYKDVSDTEYLQDFSSSLLGTSTTHLSQSADIAAS
;
A
#
# COMPACT_ATOMS: atom_id res chain seq x y z
N MET A 1 13.41 -4.68 16.17
CA MET A 1 13.04 -6.01 15.64
C MET A 1 11.54 -6.18 15.69
N LEU A 2 10.82 -5.47 14.83
CA LEU A 2 9.38 -5.64 14.59
C LEU A 2 9.18 -5.47 13.09
N ARG A 3 9.68 -6.44 12.33
CA ARG A 3 9.44 -6.60 10.90
C ARG A 3 8.25 -7.53 10.68
N LYS A 4 7.39 -7.16 9.74
CA LYS A 4 6.40 -7.99 9.06
C LYS A 4 5.13 -8.31 9.84
N ARG A 5 4.09 -7.51 9.60
CA ARG A 5 2.70 -7.99 9.49
C ARG A 5 1.77 -6.91 8.92
N TYR A 6 2.00 -6.51 7.67
CA TYR A 6 0.97 -5.92 6.82
C TYR A 6 1.37 -6.16 5.37
N LEU A 7 1.24 -7.38 4.90
CA LEU A 7 1.20 -7.77 3.50
C LEU A 7 1.21 -9.31 3.47
N ASN A 8 0.06 -9.93 3.58
CA ASN A 8 -0.16 -11.29 3.10
C ASN A 8 -1.63 -11.65 3.29
N SER A 9 -2.46 -11.22 2.37
CA SER A 9 -3.74 -11.88 2.10
C SER A 9 -3.75 -12.49 0.70
N CYS A 10 -2.67 -13.19 0.39
CA CYS A 10 -2.60 -14.20 -0.65
C CYS A 10 -1.60 -15.25 -0.19
N SER A 11 -1.93 -16.01 0.85
CA SER A 11 -1.20 -17.22 1.20
C SER A 11 -2.19 -18.37 1.38
N SER A 12 -1.97 -19.40 0.60
CA SER A 12 -2.66 -20.66 0.62
C SER A 12 -2.74 -21.25 2.04
N SER A 13 -3.93 -21.37 2.59
CA SER A 13 -4.17 -22.19 3.78
C SER A 13 -4.14 -23.65 3.38
N LYS A 14 -3.08 -24.36 3.73
CA LYS A 14 -3.10 -25.82 3.82
C LYS A 14 -3.88 -26.17 5.07
N SER A 15 -5.13 -26.56 4.92
CA SER A 15 -5.93 -27.17 5.99
C SER A 15 -5.46 -28.58 6.24
N ALA A 16 -4.91 -28.83 7.43
CA ALA A 16 -4.69 -30.15 7.97
C ALA A 16 -6.03 -30.73 8.41
N LEU A 17 -6.42 -31.81 7.76
CA LEU A 17 -7.57 -32.64 8.17
C LEU A 17 -7.22 -33.42 9.43
N VAL A 18 -7.84 -33.08 10.55
CA VAL A 18 -7.90 -33.94 11.72
C VAL A 18 -9.18 -34.80 11.60
N SER A 19 -8.99 -36.09 11.39
CA SER A 19 -10.05 -37.06 11.38
C SER A 19 -10.50 -37.40 12.81
N VAL A 20 -11.74 -37.06 13.16
CA VAL A 20 -12.43 -37.63 14.33
C VAL A 20 -13.59 -38.47 13.82
N TRP A 21 -13.48 -39.75 14.07
CA TRP A 21 -14.57 -40.72 13.84
C TRP A 21 -15.53 -40.75 15.03
N PRO A 22 -16.84 -40.83 14.79
CA PRO A 22 -17.69 -41.63 15.61
C PRO A 22 -18.39 -42.74 14.83
N LYS A 23 -18.39 -43.92 15.45
CA LYS A 23 -19.14 -45.08 15.04
C LYS A 23 -20.64 -44.81 15.21
N HIS A 24 -21.45 -44.94 14.15
CA HIS A 24 -22.72 -45.66 14.18
C HIS A 24 -23.21 -45.94 12.75
N ARG A 25 -23.70 -47.12 12.60
CA ARG A 25 -24.14 -47.80 11.37
C ARG A 25 -25.47 -47.24 10.85
N ILE A 26 -25.63 -47.40 9.56
CA ILE A 26 -26.82 -47.83 8.78
C ILE A 26 -27.34 -46.76 7.79
N SER A 27 -27.21 -47.15 6.52
CA SER A 27 -28.14 -46.97 5.43
C SER A 27 -28.44 -45.56 4.92
N THR A 28 -27.64 -45.12 3.95
CA THR A 28 -28.10 -44.27 2.82
C THR A 28 -26.99 -44.20 1.74
N LEU A 29 -26.94 -45.23 0.95
CA LEU A 29 -25.90 -45.46 -0.08
C LEU A 29 -26.30 -44.93 -1.47
N VAL A 30 -27.25 -44.01 -1.60
CA VAL A 30 -27.70 -43.51 -2.91
C VAL A 30 -27.73 -41.97 -3.02
N LEU A 31 -27.64 -41.23 -1.92
CA LEU A 31 -27.66 -39.73 -1.99
C LEU A 31 -26.27 -39.08 -1.89
N GLY A 32 -25.22 -39.84 -1.58
CA GLY A 32 -23.86 -39.36 -1.39
C GLY A 32 -23.05 -39.11 -2.66
N THR A 33 -23.43 -39.73 -3.77
CA THR A 33 -22.63 -39.65 -5.02
C THR A 33 -23.01 -38.49 -5.95
N LEU A 34 -24.14 -37.81 -5.72
CA LEU A 34 -24.55 -36.66 -6.54
C LEU A 34 -24.03 -35.31 -5.98
N VAL A 35 -23.71 -35.23 -4.69
CA VAL A 35 -23.22 -34.01 -4.05
C VAL A 35 -21.69 -33.85 -4.20
N THR A 36 -20.98 -34.99 -4.38
CA THR A 36 -19.50 -34.93 -4.54
C THR A 36 -19.04 -34.58 -5.96
N LEU A 37 -19.91 -34.65 -6.97
CA LEU A 37 -19.60 -34.28 -8.36
C LEU A 37 -19.82 -32.79 -8.67
N LEU A 38 -20.57 -32.07 -7.82
CA LEU A 38 -20.80 -30.61 -7.97
C LEU A 38 -19.80 -29.76 -7.19
N ALA A 39 -19.00 -30.36 -6.29
CA ALA A 39 -18.01 -29.61 -5.49
C ALA A 39 -16.61 -29.51 -6.14
N GLN A 40 -16.38 -30.17 -7.27
CA GLN A 40 -15.05 -30.17 -7.91
C GLN A 40 -14.87 -29.11 -9.02
N SER A 41 -15.91 -28.34 -9.38
CA SER A 41 -15.83 -27.39 -10.48
C SER A 41 -15.72 -25.91 -10.05
N VAL A 42 -15.70 -25.62 -8.74
CA VAL A 42 -15.68 -24.22 -8.25
C VAL A 42 -14.30 -23.76 -7.74
N ILE A 43 -13.35 -24.69 -7.52
CA ILE A 43 -12.04 -24.32 -6.91
C ILE A 43 -10.99 -23.90 -7.94
N ALA A 44 -11.20 -24.17 -9.23
CA ALA A 44 -10.19 -23.87 -10.27
C ALA A 44 -10.32 -22.47 -10.91
N ALA A 45 -11.40 -21.75 -10.66
CA ALA A 45 -11.65 -20.47 -11.34
C ALA A 45 -11.10 -19.22 -10.59
N GLU A 46 -10.81 -19.33 -9.30
CA GLU A 46 -10.41 -18.16 -8.49
C GLU A 46 -8.91 -17.81 -8.54
N LEU A 47 -8.07 -18.77 -8.95
CA LEU A 47 -6.60 -18.54 -9.00
C LEU A 47 -6.13 -17.85 -10.29
N ASP A 48 -6.95 -17.83 -11.34
CA ASP A 48 -6.58 -17.29 -12.65
C ASP A 48 -6.97 -15.80 -12.82
N TYR A 49 -7.81 -15.27 -11.93
CA TYR A 49 -8.29 -13.89 -12.02
C TYR A 49 -7.21 -12.86 -11.67
N CYS A 50 -6.34 -13.17 -10.70
CA CYS A 50 -5.22 -12.28 -10.34
C CYS A 50 -4.08 -12.28 -11.37
N ALA A 51 -3.92 -13.36 -12.15
CA ALA A 51 -2.83 -13.48 -13.13
C ALA A 51 -3.14 -12.81 -14.49
N LYS A 52 -4.43 -12.68 -14.84
CA LYS A 52 -4.85 -12.12 -16.14
C LYS A 52 -4.97 -10.61 -16.18
N GLN A 53 -5.06 -9.96 -15.03
CA GLN A 53 -5.32 -8.51 -14.95
C GLN A 53 -4.07 -7.62 -14.97
N TYR A 54 -2.89 -8.19 -14.79
CA TYR A 54 -1.65 -7.41 -14.84
C TYR A 54 -0.73 -8.05 -15.89
N PRO A 55 -0.33 -7.31 -16.94
CA PRO A 55 0.74 -7.79 -17.80
C PRO A 55 1.93 -8.10 -16.88
N SER A 56 2.50 -9.29 -17.04
CA SER A 56 3.72 -9.67 -16.34
C SER A 56 4.82 -8.68 -16.73
N ILE A 57 4.98 -7.64 -15.94
CA ILE A 57 6.15 -6.80 -16.01
C ILE A 57 7.27 -7.71 -15.53
N THR A 58 8.05 -8.21 -16.47
CA THR A 58 9.28 -8.92 -16.16
C THR A 58 10.15 -7.92 -15.43
N SER A 59 10.20 -8.01 -14.08
CA SER A 59 11.16 -7.26 -13.32
C SER A 59 12.54 -7.57 -13.91
N TYR A 60 13.25 -6.57 -14.37
CA TYR A 60 14.62 -6.72 -14.86
C TYR A 60 15.43 -7.43 -13.76
N LYS A 61 15.92 -8.64 -14.07
CA LYS A 61 16.92 -9.31 -13.25
C LYS A 61 18.28 -8.99 -13.88
N PRO A 62 19.16 -8.28 -13.18
CA PRO A 62 20.52 -8.08 -13.66
C PRO A 62 21.19 -9.45 -13.88
N PRO A 63 22.06 -9.60 -14.89
CA PRO A 63 22.74 -10.85 -15.16
C PRO A 63 23.56 -11.31 -13.95
N PRO A 64 23.64 -12.64 -13.66
CA PRO A 64 24.16 -13.20 -12.41
C PRO A 64 25.67 -12.94 -12.12
N ASN A 65 26.43 -12.36 -13.04
CA ASN A 65 27.87 -12.08 -12.92
C ASN A 65 28.17 -10.58 -12.80
N PHE A 66 27.50 -9.92 -11.88
CA PHE A 66 27.68 -8.49 -11.66
C PHE A 66 28.88 -8.23 -10.72
N SER A 67 30.07 -7.89 -11.27
CA SER A 67 31.20 -7.45 -10.47
C SER A 67 31.00 -6.01 -9.97
N LEU A 68 31.48 -5.70 -8.77
CA LEU A 68 31.40 -4.36 -8.16
C LEU A 68 31.97 -3.25 -9.04
N GLU A 69 32.96 -3.57 -9.90
CA GLU A 69 33.57 -2.65 -10.87
C GLU A 69 32.62 -2.18 -11.99
N ARG A 70 31.57 -2.96 -12.31
CA ARG A 70 30.56 -2.56 -13.31
C ARG A 70 29.52 -1.59 -12.80
N ARG A 71 29.45 -1.33 -11.51
CA ARG A 71 28.43 -0.45 -10.93
C ARG A 71 28.53 1.01 -11.39
N GLU A 72 29.72 1.46 -11.77
CA GLU A 72 29.96 2.82 -12.25
C GLU A 72 29.95 2.95 -13.77
N LYS A 73 30.05 1.83 -14.49
CA LYS A 73 30.09 1.84 -15.94
C LYS A 73 28.70 1.99 -16.54
N ILE A 74 28.58 2.92 -17.48
CA ILE A 74 27.40 3.08 -18.32
C ILE A 74 27.69 2.40 -19.64
N ASP A 75 26.89 1.40 -19.99
CA ASP A 75 26.96 0.70 -21.29
C ASP A 75 25.82 1.25 -22.16
N ILE A 76 26.18 1.71 -23.39
CA ILE A 76 25.22 2.23 -24.37
C ILE A 76 25.34 1.41 -25.63
N SER A 77 24.23 0.89 -26.14
CA SER A 77 24.09 0.24 -27.43
C SER A 77 23.06 0.95 -28.31
N ALA A 78 23.30 1.03 -29.59
CA ALA A 78 22.40 1.64 -30.55
C ALA A 78 22.71 1.11 -31.97
N ASN A 79 21.76 1.23 -32.89
CA ASN A 79 21.96 0.83 -34.30
C ASN A 79 22.94 1.75 -35.04
N LYS A 80 22.93 3.04 -34.68
CA LYS A 80 23.82 4.05 -35.29
C LYS A 80 24.35 5.00 -34.22
N THR A 81 25.66 5.31 -34.32
CA THR A 81 26.32 6.29 -33.42
C THR A 81 27.03 7.34 -34.27
N GLU A 82 26.84 8.60 -33.95
CA GLU A 82 27.51 9.74 -34.54
C GLU A 82 28.20 10.56 -33.44
N SER A 83 29.47 10.92 -33.66
CA SER A 83 30.24 11.77 -32.75
C SER A 83 30.46 13.14 -33.37
N GLY A 84 30.06 14.20 -32.66
CA GLY A 84 30.28 15.57 -33.07
C GLY A 84 31.69 16.07 -32.72
N LYS A 85 32.17 17.08 -33.44
CA LYS A 85 33.45 17.73 -33.17
C LYS A 85 33.46 18.51 -31.84
N ASP A 86 32.30 18.81 -31.33
CA ASP A 86 32.02 19.47 -30.04
C ASP A 86 32.08 18.53 -28.82
N GLY A 87 32.41 17.27 -29.04
CA GLY A 87 32.43 16.24 -28.02
C GLY A 87 31.05 15.68 -27.71
N SER A 88 30.00 16.06 -28.45
CA SER A 88 28.69 15.42 -28.35
C SER A 88 28.67 14.06 -29.03
N SER A 89 27.85 13.14 -28.56
CA SER A 89 27.60 11.85 -29.20
C SER A 89 26.10 11.62 -29.32
N SER A 90 25.64 11.23 -30.50
CA SER A 90 24.24 10.90 -30.77
C SER A 90 24.12 9.43 -31.09
N PHE A 91 23.14 8.77 -30.50
CA PHE A 91 22.80 7.37 -30.65
C PHE A 91 21.39 7.28 -31.21
N MET A 92 21.19 6.50 -32.24
CA MET A 92 19.94 6.43 -32.99
C MET A 92 19.55 4.97 -33.26
N GLY A 93 18.27 4.67 -33.08
CA GLY A 93 17.62 3.37 -33.29
C GLY A 93 17.93 2.35 -32.21
N ASP A 94 16.89 1.86 -31.55
CA ASP A 94 16.93 0.84 -30.49
C ASP A 94 18.01 1.12 -29.43
N VAL A 95 18.04 2.35 -28.94
CA VAL A 95 19.04 2.75 -27.97
C VAL A 95 18.74 2.06 -26.62
N VAL A 96 19.72 1.38 -26.05
CA VAL A 96 19.66 0.79 -24.72
C VAL A 96 20.82 1.33 -23.92
N VAL A 97 20.48 1.94 -22.77
CA VAL A 97 21.43 2.43 -21.78
C VAL A 97 21.28 1.57 -20.52
N GLU A 98 22.36 0.94 -20.09
CA GLU A 98 22.39 0.11 -18.89
C GLU A 98 23.40 0.65 -17.89
N ARG A 99 22.94 0.84 -16.65
CA ARG A 99 23.77 1.23 -15.52
C ARG A 99 23.23 0.58 -14.24
N HIS A 100 24.02 -0.31 -13.65
CA HIS A 100 23.63 -1.02 -12.45
C HIS A 100 22.26 -1.70 -12.59
N GLU A 101 21.24 -1.27 -11.84
CA GLU A 101 19.87 -1.80 -11.86
C GLU A 101 18.92 -0.96 -12.72
N LEU A 102 19.46 0.03 -13.46
CA LEU A 102 18.72 0.90 -14.34
C LEU A 102 18.91 0.46 -15.78
N ARG A 103 17.82 0.25 -16.50
CA ARG A 103 17.80 0.03 -17.93
C ARG A 103 16.88 1.03 -18.60
N ILE A 104 17.40 1.75 -19.58
CA ILE A 104 16.64 2.72 -20.36
C ILE A 104 16.63 2.25 -21.82
N ARG A 105 15.46 2.23 -22.42
CA ARG A 105 15.26 2.03 -23.87
C ARG A 105 14.66 3.30 -24.46
N ALA A 106 15.12 3.70 -25.62
CA ALA A 106 14.62 4.87 -26.34
C ALA A 106 14.89 4.77 -27.83
N ASP A 107 14.22 5.57 -28.67
CA ASP A 107 14.52 5.64 -30.06
C ASP A 107 15.84 6.40 -30.35
N ASN A 108 16.09 7.44 -29.52
CA ASN A 108 17.28 8.28 -29.66
C ASN A 108 17.86 8.64 -28.30
N ALA A 109 19.17 8.74 -28.20
CA ALA A 109 19.88 9.34 -27.07
C ALA A 109 20.97 10.29 -27.57
N ARG A 110 21.22 11.35 -26.83
CA ARG A 110 22.29 12.30 -27.07
C ARG A 110 23.04 12.59 -25.78
N PHE A 111 24.35 12.44 -25.84
CA PHE A 111 25.25 12.87 -24.77
C PHE A 111 25.88 14.21 -25.18
N ASP A 112 25.80 15.21 -24.32
CA ASP A 112 26.46 16.51 -24.43
C ASP A 112 27.60 16.59 -23.43
N ASN A 113 28.84 16.55 -23.91
CA ASN A 113 30.03 16.57 -23.07
C ASN A 113 30.25 17.95 -22.42
N THR A 114 29.76 19.02 -23.02
CA THR A 114 29.90 20.39 -22.48
C THR A 114 28.98 20.62 -21.31
N ARG A 115 27.75 20.14 -21.42
CA ARG A 115 26.70 20.24 -20.37
C ARG A 115 26.71 19.05 -19.42
N ARG A 116 27.44 17.99 -19.74
CA ARG A 116 27.49 16.72 -19.04
C ARG A 116 26.09 16.16 -18.78
N ASP A 117 25.25 16.18 -19.81
CA ASP A 117 23.90 15.64 -19.74
C ASP A 117 23.67 14.57 -20.81
N VAL A 118 22.75 13.65 -20.52
CA VAL A 118 22.23 12.67 -21.45
C VAL A 118 20.75 12.95 -21.65
N SER A 119 20.34 13.22 -22.88
CA SER A 119 18.93 13.33 -23.26
C SER A 119 18.49 12.09 -24.03
N VAL A 120 17.31 11.58 -23.72
CA VAL A 120 16.65 10.45 -24.39
C VAL A 120 15.29 10.87 -24.92
N SER A 121 14.90 10.36 -26.07
CA SER A 121 13.64 10.75 -26.71
C SER A 121 13.07 9.63 -27.58
N GLY A 122 11.73 9.59 -27.69
CA GLY A 122 10.98 8.62 -28.45
C GLY A 122 10.88 7.27 -27.74
N ASN A 123 9.65 6.86 -27.40
CA ASN A 123 9.34 5.58 -26.76
C ASN A 123 10.27 5.27 -25.57
N VAL A 124 10.51 6.27 -24.72
CA VAL A 124 11.40 6.12 -23.57
C VAL A 124 10.77 5.17 -22.57
N HIS A 125 11.43 4.05 -22.29
CA HIS A 125 11.01 3.08 -21.29
C HIS A 125 12.15 2.83 -20.30
N ILE A 126 11.85 2.96 -19.00
CA ILE A 126 12.82 2.82 -17.92
C ILE A 126 12.37 1.70 -17.00
N ASP A 127 13.27 0.73 -16.83
CA ASP A 127 13.09 -0.38 -15.91
C ASP A 127 14.07 -0.26 -14.74
N THR A 128 13.51 -0.38 -13.52
CA THR A 128 14.26 -0.57 -12.27
C THR A 128 13.69 -1.77 -11.53
N PRO A 129 14.35 -2.33 -10.49
CA PRO A 129 13.79 -3.43 -9.71
C PRO A 129 12.45 -3.10 -9.01
N SER A 130 12.19 -1.82 -8.74
CA SER A 130 11.02 -1.36 -7.98
C SER A 130 9.95 -0.70 -8.83
N MET A 131 10.27 -0.26 -10.06
CA MET A 131 9.35 0.55 -10.86
C MET A 131 9.65 0.39 -12.35
N SER A 132 8.63 0.41 -13.19
CA SER A 132 8.74 0.71 -14.62
C SER A 132 8.10 2.05 -14.96
N LEU A 133 8.68 2.77 -15.92
CA LEU A 133 8.24 4.10 -16.31
C LEU A 133 8.34 4.25 -17.82
N ASP A 134 7.27 4.76 -18.43
CA ASP A 134 7.21 5.20 -19.83
C ASP A 134 7.20 6.72 -19.87
N ALA A 135 7.92 7.34 -20.82
CA ALA A 135 7.97 8.78 -20.99
C ALA A 135 8.16 9.16 -22.47
N ASP A 136 7.80 10.39 -22.84
CA ASP A 136 8.10 10.91 -24.18
C ASP A 136 9.57 11.31 -24.29
N ASN A 137 10.08 11.95 -23.25
CA ASN A 137 11.45 12.48 -23.20
C ASN A 137 12.02 12.37 -21.80
N GLY A 138 13.34 12.21 -21.72
CA GLY A 138 14.08 12.24 -20.46
C GLY A 138 15.40 12.98 -20.61
N ARG A 139 15.85 13.63 -19.54
CA ARG A 139 17.18 14.25 -19.42
C ARG A 139 17.80 13.90 -18.09
N PHE A 140 19.07 13.53 -18.12
CA PHE A 140 19.87 13.15 -16.96
C PHE A 140 21.09 14.08 -16.90
N PHE A 141 21.22 14.85 -15.85
CA PHE A 141 22.39 15.67 -15.57
C PHE A 141 23.38 14.87 -14.72
N LEU A 142 24.56 14.60 -15.28
CA LEU A 142 25.50 13.67 -14.69
C LEU A 142 26.21 14.24 -13.44
N ASP A 143 26.45 15.54 -13.39
CA ASP A 143 27.17 16.20 -12.30
C ASP A 143 26.31 16.34 -11.05
N ASP A 144 25.06 16.79 -11.20
CA ASP A 144 24.14 17.07 -10.11
C ASP A 144 23.21 15.89 -9.79
N ARG A 145 23.25 14.83 -10.60
CA ARG A 145 22.32 13.68 -10.56
C ARG A 145 20.87 14.10 -10.65
N ASN A 146 20.61 15.22 -11.29
CA ASN A 146 19.26 15.69 -11.54
C ASN A 146 18.67 14.93 -12.74
N THR A 147 17.37 14.69 -12.70
CA THR A 147 16.65 14.07 -13.81
C THR A 147 15.37 14.85 -14.11
N GLU A 148 14.99 14.89 -15.37
CA GLU A 148 13.74 15.47 -15.83
C GLU A 148 13.09 14.53 -16.83
N PHE A 149 11.79 14.28 -16.67
CA PHE A 149 10.98 13.51 -17.60
C PHE A 149 9.67 14.24 -17.89
N SER A 150 9.14 14.04 -19.10
CA SER A 150 7.85 14.61 -19.51
C SER A 150 6.88 13.52 -19.98
N ASN A 151 5.58 13.73 -19.73
CA ASN A 151 4.48 12.84 -20.09
C ASN A 151 4.72 11.42 -19.60
N ILE A 152 4.88 11.25 -18.31
CA ILE A 152 5.22 9.96 -17.76
C ILE A 152 3.99 9.14 -17.40
N GLN A 153 4.13 7.82 -17.59
CA GLN A 153 3.29 6.79 -16.99
C GLN A 153 4.18 5.85 -16.21
N PHE A 154 3.80 5.51 -14.99
CA PHE A 154 4.61 4.62 -14.16
C PHE A 154 3.77 3.52 -13.52
N PHE A 155 4.46 2.44 -13.20
CA PHE A 155 3.90 1.32 -12.45
C PHE A 155 4.89 0.83 -11.40
N ILE A 156 4.38 0.64 -10.17
CA ILE A 156 5.13 0.13 -9.01
C ILE A 156 4.53 -1.24 -8.65
N PRO A 157 5.19 -2.36 -9.01
CA PRO A 157 4.63 -3.70 -8.85
C PRO A 157 4.33 -4.09 -7.41
N GLU A 158 5.18 -3.69 -6.46
CA GLU A 158 5.05 -4.06 -5.04
C GLU A 158 3.74 -3.55 -4.42
N SER A 159 3.38 -2.31 -4.72
CA SER A 159 2.14 -1.66 -4.24
C SER A 159 0.99 -1.73 -5.24
N ARG A 160 1.24 -2.27 -6.46
CA ARG A 160 0.32 -2.23 -7.60
C ARG A 160 -0.15 -0.83 -7.96
N LEU A 161 0.61 0.18 -7.58
CA LEU A 161 0.33 1.58 -7.92
C LEU A 161 0.76 1.88 -9.35
N ARG A 162 -0.10 2.54 -10.07
CA ARG A 162 0.16 3.15 -11.37
C ARG A 162 -0.21 4.60 -11.35
N GLY A 163 0.42 5.38 -12.20
CA GLY A 163 0.11 6.79 -12.26
C GLY A 163 0.61 7.43 -13.54
N ARG A 164 0.25 8.70 -13.67
CA ARG A 164 0.69 9.60 -14.73
C ARG A 164 1.14 10.90 -14.12
N ALA A 165 2.07 11.58 -14.77
CA ALA A 165 2.38 12.97 -14.48
C ALA A 165 2.85 13.68 -15.75
N ASP A 166 2.55 14.98 -15.89
CA ASP A 166 3.00 15.78 -17.02
C ASP A 166 4.51 15.97 -16.98
N ARG A 167 5.06 16.13 -15.77
CA ARG A 167 6.50 16.28 -15.56
C ARG A 167 6.93 15.66 -14.24
N VAL A 168 8.09 15.01 -14.28
CA VAL A 168 8.84 14.62 -13.08
C VAL A 168 10.21 15.26 -13.16
N SER A 169 10.64 15.88 -12.07
CA SER A 169 12.02 16.33 -11.86
C SER A 169 12.54 15.75 -10.56
N SER A 170 13.79 15.33 -10.54
CA SER A 170 14.47 14.83 -9.36
C SER A 170 15.74 15.66 -9.12
N GLU A 171 16.01 16.02 -7.89
CA GLU A 171 17.22 16.70 -7.46
C GLU A 171 18.07 15.76 -6.60
N SER A 172 19.28 15.44 -7.11
CA SER A 172 20.32 14.69 -6.37
C SER A 172 19.83 13.37 -5.73
N ASP A 173 18.92 12.64 -6.35
CA ASP A 173 18.31 11.41 -5.85
C ASP A 173 17.60 11.56 -4.48
N LYS A 174 17.40 12.80 -4.01
CA LYS A 174 16.82 13.09 -2.69
C LYS A 174 15.41 13.64 -2.76
N LEU A 175 15.19 14.53 -3.70
CA LEU A 175 13.91 15.20 -3.88
C LEU A 175 13.35 14.87 -5.24
N ALA A 176 12.10 14.46 -5.30
CA ALA A 176 11.37 14.27 -6.55
C ALA A 176 10.11 15.14 -6.55
N LYS A 177 9.88 15.83 -7.67
CA LYS A 177 8.69 16.66 -7.88
C LYS A 177 7.92 16.17 -9.08
N LEU A 178 6.64 15.91 -8.88
CA LEU A 178 5.69 15.55 -9.92
C LEU A 178 4.70 16.70 -10.10
N THR A 179 4.37 17.02 -11.34
CA THR A 179 3.39 18.06 -11.67
C THR A 179 2.22 17.43 -12.43
N SER A 180 1.00 17.86 -12.12
CA SER A 180 -0.24 17.36 -12.73
C SER A 180 -0.28 15.82 -12.69
N SER A 181 -0.23 15.27 -11.49
CA SER A 181 -0.09 13.82 -11.29
C SER A 181 -1.40 13.15 -10.92
N SER A 182 -1.53 11.89 -11.28
CA SER A 182 -2.62 11.03 -10.83
C SER A 182 -2.11 9.63 -10.52
N ILE A 183 -2.71 8.99 -9.51
CA ILE A 183 -2.37 7.63 -9.09
C ILE A 183 -3.62 6.82 -8.78
N THR A 184 -3.52 5.51 -9.04
CA THR A 184 -4.54 4.51 -8.69
C THR A 184 -3.88 3.14 -8.52
N SER A 185 -4.52 2.22 -7.80
CA SER A 185 -4.15 0.80 -7.77
C SER A 185 -5.12 -0.07 -8.60
N CYS A 186 -6.10 0.55 -9.25
CA CYS A 186 -7.07 -0.16 -10.08
C CYS A 186 -6.47 -0.62 -11.41
N PRO A 187 -7.03 -1.65 -12.07
CA PRO A 187 -6.65 -2.03 -13.44
C PRO A 187 -6.84 -0.87 -14.44
N PRO A 188 -6.15 -0.87 -15.60
CA PRO A 188 -6.26 0.22 -16.59
C PRO A 188 -7.66 0.45 -17.10
N ASP A 189 -8.44 -0.64 -17.24
CA ASP A 189 -9.76 -0.63 -17.88
C ASP A 189 -10.92 -0.50 -16.90
N ASP A 190 -10.62 -0.47 -15.57
CA ASP A 190 -11.63 -0.42 -14.52
C ASP A 190 -11.11 0.41 -13.34
N ILE A 191 -11.21 1.73 -13.48
CA ILE A 191 -10.70 2.68 -12.50
C ILE A 191 -11.83 3.08 -11.54
N ASP A 192 -11.96 2.34 -10.45
CA ASP A 192 -12.91 2.68 -9.40
C ASP A 192 -12.50 3.93 -8.62
N TRP A 193 -11.22 4.12 -8.35
CA TRP A 193 -10.74 5.30 -7.64
C TRP A 193 -9.49 5.90 -8.30
N LEU A 194 -9.41 7.22 -8.25
CA LEU A 194 -8.29 8.00 -8.77
C LEU A 194 -7.97 9.14 -7.81
N LEU A 195 -6.72 9.22 -7.37
CA LEU A 195 -6.21 10.38 -6.67
C LEU A 195 -5.41 11.24 -7.65
N SER A 196 -5.77 12.50 -7.79
CA SER A 196 -5.03 13.48 -8.60
C SER A 196 -4.50 14.60 -7.72
N ALA A 197 -3.37 15.20 -8.13
CA ALA A 197 -2.75 16.32 -7.45
C ALA A 197 -2.12 17.28 -8.46
N ASP A 198 -2.18 18.58 -8.18
CA ASP A 198 -1.52 19.60 -8.99
C ASP A 198 0.00 19.46 -8.90
N SER A 199 0.52 19.22 -7.69
CA SER A 199 1.93 18.92 -7.48
C SER A 199 2.12 17.95 -6.32
N ILE A 200 3.12 17.07 -6.47
CA ILE A 200 3.62 16.18 -5.40
C ILE A 200 5.12 16.43 -5.28
N GLU A 201 5.59 16.67 -4.07
CA GLU A 201 7.00 16.76 -3.71
C GLU A 201 7.33 15.60 -2.77
N LEU A 202 8.32 14.77 -3.13
CA LEU A 202 8.77 13.63 -2.36
C LEU A 202 10.17 13.90 -1.83
N ASP A 203 10.33 13.85 -0.53
CA ASP A 203 11.64 13.86 0.11
C ASP A 203 12.01 12.41 0.44
N LEU A 204 12.88 11.82 -0.40
CA LEU A 204 13.32 10.43 -0.30
C LEU A 204 14.32 10.22 0.85
N GLN A 205 15.01 11.30 1.29
CA GLN A 205 15.94 11.23 2.42
C GLN A 205 15.18 11.22 3.74
N ASP A 206 14.19 12.06 3.85
CA ASP A 206 13.34 12.18 5.03
C ASP A 206 12.10 11.29 4.96
N GLU A 207 11.91 10.59 3.84
CA GLU A 207 10.82 9.62 3.61
C GLU A 207 9.42 10.21 3.81
N TYR A 208 9.19 11.40 3.27
CA TYR A 208 7.86 12.01 3.28
C TYR A 208 7.51 12.67 1.96
N GLY A 209 6.22 12.81 1.72
CA GLY A 209 5.67 13.51 0.57
C GLY A 209 4.74 14.63 0.99
N LYS A 210 4.69 15.66 0.15
CA LYS A 210 3.73 16.77 0.21
C LYS A 210 2.97 16.82 -1.10
N ALA A 211 1.66 16.92 -1.03
CA ALA A 211 0.85 17.11 -2.23
C ALA A 211 -0.07 18.33 -2.08
N ARG A 212 -0.32 19.02 -3.19
CA ARG A 212 -1.18 20.20 -3.28
C ARG A 212 -2.26 20.00 -4.31
N GLY A 213 -3.44 20.59 -4.07
CA GLY A 213 -4.59 20.48 -4.95
C GLY A 213 -5.07 19.03 -5.13
N VAL A 214 -5.12 18.28 -4.02
CA VAL A 214 -5.43 16.85 -4.07
C VAL A 214 -6.92 16.62 -4.18
N VAL A 215 -7.33 15.84 -5.20
CA VAL A 215 -8.71 15.43 -5.43
C VAL A 215 -8.77 13.90 -5.44
N LEU A 216 -9.62 13.32 -4.62
CA LEU A 216 -9.94 11.90 -4.66
C LEU A 216 -11.29 11.72 -5.37
N LYS A 217 -11.28 10.91 -6.43
CA LYS A 217 -12.45 10.54 -7.22
C LYS A 217 -12.81 9.08 -7.01
N PHE A 218 -14.09 8.79 -7.04
CA PHE A 218 -14.61 7.43 -7.10
C PHE A 218 -15.56 7.35 -8.30
N GLN A 219 -15.29 6.45 -9.25
CA GLN A 219 -16.00 6.34 -10.53
C GLN A 219 -16.20 7.72 -11.18
N ASP A 220 -15.08 8.47 -11.35
CA ASP A 220 -15.00 9.83 -11.88
C ASP A 220 -15.72 10.93 -11.07
N ILE A 221 -16.42 10.59 -9.99
CA ILE A 221 -17.09 11.57 -9.12
C ILE A 221 -16.10 12.06 -8.05
N PRO A 222 -15.74 13.36 -8.01
CA PRO A 222 -14.91 13.89 -6.95
C PRO A 222 -15.69 13.94 -5.64
N PHE A 223 -15.17 13.30 -4.59
CA PHE A 223 -15.83 13.25 -3.29
C PHE A 223 -14.99 13.81 -2.14
N LEU A 224 -13.68 13.98 -2.35
CA LEU A 224 -12.79 14.58 -1.38
C LEU A 224 -11.83 15.54 -2.08
N TYR A 225 -11.68 16.75 -1.53
CA TYR A 225 -10.69 17.73 -1.93
C TYR A 225 -9.91 18.20 -0.70
N THR A 226 -8.60 18.27 -0.82
CA THR A 226 -7.75 18.96 0.15
C THR A 226 -6.72 19.84 -0.55
N PRO A 227 -6.56 21.11 -0.14
CA PRO A 227 -5.59 22.00 -0.75
C PRO A 227 -4.14 21.56 -0.47
N TYR A 228 -3.91 20.86 0.62
CA TYR A 228 -2.60 20.38 1.04
C TYR A 228 -2.69 19.12 1.90
N ILE A 229 -1.72 18.22 1.71
CA ILE A 229 -1.57 17.00 2.49
C ILE A 229 -0.09 16.65 2.62
N GLU A 230 0.32 16.16 3.79
CA GLU A 230 1.59 15.46 4.01
C GLU A 230 1.34 13.98 4.26
N PHE A 231 2.23 13.11 3.73
CA PHE A 231 2.11 11.67 3.88
C PHE A 231 3.49 11.00 3.94
N PRO A 232 3.63 9.89 4.68
CA PRO A 232 4.86 9.10 4.68
C PRO A 232 5.02 8.33 3.35
N VAL A 233 6.25 8.25 2.83
CA VAL A 233 6.60 7.50 1.61
C VAL A 233 7.57 6.34 1.86
N GLY A 234 8.08 6.20 3.08
CA GLY A 234 9.02 5.17 3.48
C GLY A 234 8.64 4.49 4.79
N ASP A 235 9.63 3.83 5.38
CA ASP A 235 9.47 3.07 6.64
C ASP A 235 9.55 3.96 7.89
N LYS A 236 9.96 5.22 7.78
CA LYS A 236 10.03 6.15 8.90
C LYS A 236 8.64 6.50 9.39
N ARG A 237 8.44 6.34 10.69
CA ARG A 237 7.17 6.70 11.33
C ARG A 237 7.04 8.22 11.40
N ARG A 238 6.04 8.75 10.70
CA ARG A 238 5.69 10.18 10.74
C ARG A 238 4.19 10.36 10.89
N SER A 239 3.81 11.43 11.59
CA SER A 239 2.40 11.84 11.64
C SER A 239 1.95 12.32 10.26
N GLY A 240 0.74 11.93 9.88
CA GLY A 240 0.18 12.32 8.59
C GLY A 240 -1.12 11.60 8.27
N LEU A 241 -1.75 12.02 7.19
CA LEU A 241 -2.97 11.38 6.69
C LEU A 241 -2.60 10.01 6.09
N LEU A 242 -3.34 8.99 6.51
CA LEU A 242 -3.26 7.66 5.89
C LEU A 242 -4.26 7.56 4.74
N VAL A 243 -4.09 6.53 3.93
CA VAL A 243 -5.00 6.28 2.79
C VAL A 243 -6.43 6.12 3.30
N PRO A 244 -7.38 6.96 2.85
CA PRO A 244 -8.77 6.79 3.18
C PRO A 244 -9.32 5.45 2.69
N SER A 245 -10.23 4.88 3.44
CA SER A 245 -10.96 3.68 3.02
C SER A 245 -12.45 3.99 2.91
N PHE A 246 -13.10 3.34 1.97
CA PHE A 246 -14.53 3.46 1.76
C PHE A 246 -15.14 2.10 1.45
N GLY A 247 -16.44 1.98 1.73
CA GLY A 247 -17.17 0.75 1.52
C GLY A 247 -18.66 0.96 1.65
N THR A 248 -19.40 -0.14 1.53
CA THR A 248 -20.85 -0.14 1.76
C THR A 248 -21.23 -1.37 2.58
N SER A 249 -22.14 -1.18 3.53
CA SER A 249 -22.75 -2.30 4.27
C SER A 249 -24.25 -2.11 4.41
N THR A 250 -24.96 -3.20 4.67
CA THR A 250 -26.43 -3.16 4.86
C THR A 250 -26.81 -2.42 6.13
N SER A 251 -26.02 -2.56 7.21
CA SER A 251 -26.31 -1.93 8.50
C SER A 251 -25.85 -0.47 8.61
N ARG A 252 -24.76 -0.08 7.94
CA ARG A 252 -24.13 1.24 8.04
C ARG A 252 -24.29 2.12 6.81
N GLY A 253 -24.66 1.53 5.66
CA GLY A 253 -24.77 2.21 4.38
C GLY A 253 -23.40 2.48 3.75
N PHE A 254 -23.25 3.55 3.02
CA PHE A 254 -21.95 4.02 2.55
C PHE A 254 -21.09 4.47 3.73
N GLU A 255 -19.85 4.05 3.73
CA GLU A 255 -18.85 4.30 4.78
C GLU A 255 -17.62 4.97 4.17
N LEU A 256 -17.08 5.95 4.88
CA LEU A 256 -15.83 6.62 4.57
C LEU A 256 -15.03 6.79 5.86
N VAL A 257 -13.82 6.26 5.88
CA VAL A 257 -12.87 6.42 6.98
C VAL A 257 -11.68 7.23 6.47
N VAL A 258 -11.34 8.30 7.17
CA VAL A 258 -10.22 9.20 6.83
C VAL A 258 -9.23 9.20 8.00
N PRO A 259 -8.32 8.22 8.09
CA PRO A 259 -7.46 8.09 9.26
C PRO A 259 -6.28 9.06 9.21
N TRP A 260 -5.98 9.69 10.33
CA TRP A 260 -4.78 10.48 10.57
C TRP A 260 -3.91 9.78 11.62
N TYR A 261 -2.70 9.42 11.22
CA TYR A 261 -1.72 8.78 12.08
C TYR A 261 -0.94 9.82 12.88
N TRP A 262 -0.85 9.62 14.19
CA TRP A 262 -0.10 10.46 15.11
C TRP A 262 1.09 9.69 15.69
N ASN A 263 2.28 10.02 15.22
CA ASN A 263 3.53 9.54 15.79
C ASN A 263 3.88 10.39 17.02
N ILE A 264 3.39 9.99 18.19
CA ILE A 264 3.52 10.75 19.45
C ILE A 264 4.97 10.71 19.94
N ALA A 265 5.56 9.50 19.95
CA ALA A 265 6.93 9.24 20.37
C ALA A 265 7.46 7.97 19.67
N PRO A 266 8.77 7.68 19.72
CA PRO A 266 9.33 6.46 19.12
C PRO A 266 8.65 5.16 19.60
N ASN A 267 8.07 5.18 20.78
CA ASN A 267 7.43 4.04 21.43
C ASN A 267 5.92 4.22 21.66
N GLN A 268 5.30 5.26 21.08
CA GLN A 268 3.88 5.55 21.23
C GLN A 268 3.31 6.10 19.94
N ASP A 269 2.14 5.63 19.56
CA ASP A 269 1.37 6.16 18.44
C ASP A 269 -0.14 6.06 18.67
N ALA A 270 -0.86 6.88 17.93
CA ALA A 270 -2.31 6.82 17.84
C ALA A 270 -2.76 7.02 16.39
N THR A 271 -3.95 6.56 16.08
CA THR A 271 -4.63 6.94 14.84
C THR A 271 -5.94 7.60 15.20
N ILE A 272 -6.21 8.75 14.66
CA ILE A 272 -7.48 9.46 14.80
C ILE A 272 -8.24 9.25 13.50
N ALA A 273 -9.30 8.44 13.51
CA ALA A 273 -9.98 8.01 12.31
C ALA A 273 -11.48 8.37 12.36
N PRO A 274 -11.88 9.56 11.88
CA PRO A 274 -13.28 9.85 11.66
C PRO A 274 -13.86 8.87 10.63
N HIS A 275 -14.90 8.15 11.05
CA HIS A 275 -15.60 7.13 10.29
C HIS A 275 -17.03 7.59 10.03
N HIS A 276 -17.27 8.11 8.85
CA HIS A 276 -18.59 8.53 8.44
C HIS A 276 -19.40 7.34 7.92
N MET A 277 -20.56 7.09 8.50
CA MET A 277 -21.54 6.08 8.07
C MET A 277 -22.83 6.75 7.69
N ARG A 278 -23.27 6.60 6.44
CA ARG A 278 -24.47 7.30 5.93
C ARG A 278 -25.72 7.04 6.76
N ARG A 279 -25.90 5.83 7.25
CA ARG A 279 -27.10 5.45 8.03
C ARG A 279 -26.97 5.73 9.54
N ARG A 280 -25.74 5.73 10.07
CA ARG A 280 -25.55 5.79 11.54
C ARG A 280 -24.94 7.09 12.04
N GLY A 281 -24.18 7.81 11.23
CA GLY A 281 -23.57 9.08 11.61
C GLY A 281 -22.05 9.05 11.57
N LEU A 282 -21.42 9.87 12.39
CA LEU A 282 -19.98 10.03 12.48
C LEU A 282 -19.46 9.37 13.76
N GLN A 283 -18.72 8.28 13.60
CA GLN A 283 -17.96 7.61 14.66
C GLN A 283 -16.52 8.10 14.66
N GLN A 284 -15.92 8.23 15.82
CA GLN A 284 -14.50 8.47 15.97
C GLN A 284 -13.83 7.19 16.43
N ASP A 285 -12.92 6.65 15.62
CA ASP A 285 -12.11 5.49 15.95
C ASP A 285 -10.72 5.97 16.36
N THR A 286 -10.24 5.53 17.54
CA THR A 286 -8.98 6.05 18.10
C THR A 286 -8.16 4.90 18.70
N PRO A 287 -7.50 4.07 17.89
CA PRO A 287 -6.50 3.13 18.38
C PRO A 287 -5.24 3.87 18.84
N TYR A 288 -4.80 3.56 20.05
CA TYR A 288 -3.56 4.04 20.66
C TYR A 288 -2.68 2.84 21.04
N ARG A 289 -1.38 2.92 20.81
CA ARG A 289 -0.41 1.88 21.13
C ARG A 289 0.77 2.47 21.88
N TYR A 290 1.27 1.73 22.83
CA TYR A 290 2.48 2.11 23.58
C TYR A 290 3.36 0.89 23.85
N LEU A 291 4.66 1.16 23.95
CA LEU A 291 5.69 0.17 24.25
C LEU A 291 6.71 0.80 25.20
N THR A 292 6.96 0.14 26.32
CA THR A 292 8.04 0.47 27.25
C THR A 292 9.00 -0.72 27.37
N ILE A 293 10.02 -0.61 28.19
CA ILE A 293 10.96 -1.72 28.43
C ILE A 293 10.27 -2.96 28.99
N THR A 294 9.24 -2.75 29.82
CA THR A 294 8.55 -3.83 30.52
C THR A 294 7.11 -4.05 30.09
N THR A 295 6.53 -3.12 29.36
CA THR A 295 5.07 -3.11 29.09
C THR A 295 4.83 -2.79 27.63
N ASP A 296 3.97 -3.58 26.98
CA ASP A 296 3.31 -3.25 25.72
C ASP A 296 1.80 -3.21 25.93
N GLY A 297 1.14 -2.31 25.21
CA GLY A 297 -0.29 -2.20 25.30
C GLY A 297 -0.95 -1.51 24.12
N THR A 298 -2.25 -1.80 23.96
CA THR A 298 -3.13 -1.16 23.00
C THR A 298 -4.42 -0.73 23.69
N PHE A 299 -4.90 0.45 23.31
CA PHE A 299 -6.14 1.01 23.77
C PHE A 299 -6.94 1.46 22.55
N ASP A 300 -8.05 0.81 22.26
CA ASP A 300 -8.92 1.13 21.13
C ASP A 300 -10.23 1.69 21.66
N LEU A 301 -10.52 2.94 21.34
CA LEU A 301 -11.80 3.61 21.66
C LEU A 301 -12.51 3.96 20.36
N ASN A 302 -13.72 3.46 20.21
CA ASN A 302 -14.64 3.85 19.15
C ASN A 302 -15.84 4.56 19.79
N PHE A 303 -16.15 5.76 19.32
CA PHE A 303 -17.20 6.58 19.91
C PHE A 303 -18.09 7.20 18.85
N LEU A 304 -19.37 6.89 18.88
CA LEU A 304 -20.45 7.48 18.07
C LEU A 304 -21.33 8.33 18.98
N HIS A 305 -21.26 9.65 18.78
CA HIS A 305 -21.98 10.59 19.65
C HIS A 305 -23.51 10.42 19.59
N GLU A 306 -24.03 10.12 18.41
CA GLU A 306 -25.43 9.87 18.16
C GLU A 306 -25.58 8.91 16.99
N ASP A 307 -26.11 7.73 17.25
CA ASP A 307 -26.49 6.78 16.22
C ASP A 307 -27.84 7.22 15.62
N ARG A 308 -27.90 7.54 14.35
CA ARG A 308 -29.12 8.01 13.66
C ARG A 308 -30.26 6.99 13.65
N ILE A 309 -30.00 5.72 13.97
CA ILE A 309 -31.01 4.67 14.00
C ILE A 309 -31.58 4.52 15.40
N THR A 310 -30.69 4.44 16.41
CA THR A 310 -31.12 4.22 17.82
C THR A 310 -31.30 5.52 18.58
N LEU A 311 -30.77 6.65 18.08
CA LEU A 311 -30.73 7.98 18.72
C LEU A 311 -29.95 7.99 20.05
N GLU A 312 -29.06 7.02 20.23
CA GLU A 312 -28.26 6.85 21.43
C GLU A 312 -26.77 7.05 21.14
N LYS A 313 -26.01 7.31 22.21
CA LYS A 313 -24.56 7.30 22.16
C LYS A 313 -24.07 5.86 22.17
N ARG A 314 -23.20 5.51 21.24
CA ARG A 314 -22.68 4.15 21.15
C ARG A 314 -21.14 4.17 21.17
N TRP A 315 -20.57 3.22 21.88
CA TRP A 315 -19.12 3.15 22.04
C TRP A 315 -18.63 1.73 22.25
N SER A 316 -17.36 1.50 21.92
CA SER A 316 -16.62 0.31 22.33
C SER A 316 -15.25 0.68 22.85
N LEU A 317 -14.82 -0.04 23.85
CA LEU A 317 -13.53 0.06 24.48
C LEU A 317 -12.83 -1.29 24.47
N LYS A 318 -11.57 -1.31 24.00
CA LYS A 318 -10.71 -2.47 24.10
C LYS A 318 -9.37 -2.03 24.65
N TYR A 319 -8.96 -2.67 25.75
CA TYR A 319 -7.67 -2.45 26.37
C TYR A 319 -6.94 -3.77 26.53
N LEU A 320 -5.78 -3.86 25.90
CA LEU A 320 -4.89 -5.00 26.03
C LEU A 320 -3.55 -4.51 26.56
N GLN A 321 -3.03 -5.18 27.59
CA GLN A 321 -1.71 -4.88 28.15
C GLN A 321 -0.99 -6.16 28.54
N ASN A 322 0.32 -6.20 28.25
CA ASN A 322 1.23 -7.21 28.76
C ASN A 322 2.36 -6.48 29.47
N THR A 323 2.63 -6.86 30.72
CA THR A 323 3.70 -6.28 31.53
C THR A 323 4.57 -7.40 32.09
N SER A 324 5.87 -7.30 31.93
CA SER A 324 6.86 -8.18 32.54
C SER A 324 7.60 -7.41 33.64
N PHE A 325 7.22 -7.61 34.91
CA PHE A 325 7.87 -6.93 36.04
C PHE A 325 9.27 -7.49 36.31
N THR A 326 9.42 -8.81 36.15
CA THR A 326 10.68 -9.54 36.27
C THR A 326 10.65 -10.68 35.26
N ASN A 327 11.73 -11.43 35.12
CA ASN A 327 11.77 -12.61 34.24
C ASN A 327 10.69 -13.65 34.62
N ASN A 328 10.18 -13.61 35.83
CA ASN A 328 9.29 -14.62 36.39
C ASN A 328 7.86 -14.09 36.66
N ILE A 329 7.61 -12.77 36.65
CA ILE A 329 6.30 -12.20 36.96
C ILE A 329 5.78 -11.44 35.75
N ARG A 330 4.62 -11.87 35.22
CA ARG A 330 3.93 -11.26 34.11
C ARG A 330 2.50 -10.91 34.47
N LEU A 331 2.07 -9.72 34.05
CA LEU A 331 0.67 -9.28 34.11
C LEU A 331 0.12 -9.18 32.69
N LYS A 332 -1.02 -9.80 32.46
CA LYS A 332 -1.79 -9.65 31.21
C LYS A 332 -3.17 -9.09 31.56
N ILE A 333 -3.54 -8.00 30.89
CA ILE A 333 -4.88 -7.42 30.97
C ILE A 333 -5.54 -7.56 29.59
N ASP A 334 -6.75 -8.11 29.57
CA ASP A 334 -7.64 -8.14 28.39
C ASP A 334 -9.01 -7.64 28.84
N TYR A 335 -9.28 -6.37 28.58
CA TYR A 335 -10.53 -5.70 28.93
C TYR A 335 -11.25 -5.24 27.68
N LYS A 336 -12.49 -5.64 27.52
CA LYS A 336 -13.37 -5.22 26.43
C LYS A 336 -14.73 -4.85 27.00
N ASP A 337 -15.28 -3.76 26.49
CA ASP A 337 -16.58 -3.27 26.90
C ASP A 337 -17.29 -2.55 25.75
N VAL A 338 -18.60 -2.54 25.75
CA VAL A 338 -19.43 -1.88 24.72
C VAL A 338 -20.64 -1.21 25.37
N SER A 339 -21.18 -0.21 24.70
CA SER A 339 -22.34 0.55 25.17
C SER A 339 -23.60 -0.28 25.32
N ASP A 340 -23.78 -1.28 24.46
CA ASP A 340 -25.00 -2.07 24.37
C ASP A 340 -24.75 -3.44 23.71
N THR A 341 -25.71 -4.34 23.88
CA THR A 341 -25.61 -5.73 23.40
C THR A 341 -25.63 -5.86 21.88
N GLU A 342 -26.15 -4.89 21.15
CA GLU A 342 -26.27 -4.91 19.70
C GLU A 342 -25.05 -4.25 19.01
N TYR A 343 -24.18 -3.58 19.80
CA TYR A 343 -23.03 -2.86 19.26
C TYR A 343 -22.16 -3.73 18.34
N LEU A 344 -21.80 -4.93 18.79
CA LEU A 344 -20.93 -5.83 18.01
C LEU A 344 -21.61 -6.35 16.74
N GLN A 345 -22.91 -6.58 16.78
CA GLN A 345 -23.69 -7.01 15.62
C GLN A 345 -23.75 -5.90 14.56
N ASP A 346 -23.89 -4.67 14.99
CA ASP A 346 -24.05 -3.49 14.12
C ASP A 346 -22.73 -2.98 13.51
N PHE A 347 -21.66 -3.02 14.30
CA PHE A 347 -20.39 -2.36 13.92
C PHE A 347 -19.25 -3.31 13.61
N SER A 348 -19.31 -4.60 13.99
CA SER A 348 -18.26 -5.55 13.65
C SER A 348 -18.23 -5.81 12.13
N SER A 349 -17.03 -5.86 11.57
CA SER A 349 -16.80 -6.25 10.19
C SER A 349 -16.50 -7.76 10.02
N SER A 350 -16.41 -8.51 11.13
CA SER A 350 -16.07 -9.93 11.12
C SER A 350 -17.20 -10.79 11.65
N LEU A 351 -17.36 -12.00 11.07
CA LEU A 351 -18.33 -12.98 11.58
C LEU A 351 -18.09 -13.38 13.02
N LEU A 352 -16.83 -13.45 13.45
CA LEU A 352 -16.48 -13.72 14.85
C LEU A 352 -16.93 -12.59 15.79
N GLY A 353 -16.80 -11.33 15.37
CA GLY A 353 -17.26 -10.18 16.14
C GLY A 353 -18.79 -10.16 16.29
N THR A 354 -19.53 -10.41 15.22
CA THR A 354 -21.01 -10.44 15.23
C THR A 354 -21.58 -11.60 16.05
N SER A 355 -20.84 -12.69 16.22
CA SER A 355 -21.26 -13.86 17.03
C SER A 355 -20.74 -13.84 18.47
N THR A 356 -20.01 -12.80 18.86
CA THR A 356 -19.47 -12.69 20.23
C THR A 356 -20.59 -12.32 21.22
N THR A 357 -20.84 -13.20 22.17
CA THR A 357 -21.85 -13.03 23.22
C THR A 357 -21.25 -12.63 24.55
N HIS A 358 -19.94 -12.81 24.74
CA HIS A 358 -19.23 -12.51 25.98
C HIS A 358 -17.97 -11.70 25.66
N LEU A 359 -17.77 -10.62 26.41
CA LEU A 359 -16.58 -9.78 26.32
C LEU A 359 -15.57 -10.20 27.40
N SER A 360 -14.31 -10.24 27.00
CA SER A 360 -13.21 -10.55 27.90
C SER A 360 -12.97 -9.39 28.85
N GLN A 361 -12.98 -9.67 30.17
CA GLN A 361 -12.61 -8.71 31.22
C GLN A 361 -11.75 -9.47 32.23
N SER A 362 -10.48 -9.60 31.96
CA SER A 362 -9.53 -10.34 32.82
C SER A 362 -8.26 -9.56 33.10
N ALA A 363 -7.67 -9.84 34.25
CA ALA A 363 -6.35 -9.41 34.65
C ALA A 363 -5.62 -10.61 35.27
N ASP A 364 -4.70 -11.19 34.54
CA ASP A 364 -4.02 -12.41 34.90
C ASP A 364 -2.59 -12.12 35.33
N ILE A 365 -2.18 -12.58 36.52
CA ILE A 365 -0.80 -12.53 36.98
C ILE A 365 -0.24 -13.94 37.00
N ALA A 366 0.82 -14.15 36.24
CA ALA A 366 1.56 -15.41 36.19
C ALA A 366 2.94 -15.24 36.82
N ALA A 367 3.29 -16.17 37.71
CA ALA A 367 4.63 -16.30 38.28
C ALA A 367 5.20 -17.68 37.88
N SER A 368 6.42 -17.73 37.33
CA SER A 368 7.10 -18.96 36.87
C SER A 368 8.45 -19.16 37.53
#